data_7c7d6fff85b91cbdd474994da23e69b2
#
_entry.id   7c7d6fff85b91cbdd474994da23e69b2
#
_cell.length_a   1.000
_cell.length_b   1.000
_cell.length_c   1.000
_cell.angle_alpha   90.00
_cell.angle_beta   90.00
_cell.angle_gamma   90.00
#
_symmetry.space_group_name_H-M   'P 1'
#
loop_
_entity.id
_entity.type
_entity.pdbx_description
1 polymer ?
#
loop_
_entity_poly.entity_id
_entity_poly.type
_entity_poly.pdbx_seq_one_letter_code
_entity_poly.pdbx_strand_id
1 'polypeptide(L)'
;TFTMIEQFFPELDSVEKVEVKDGETLDLGSHKLTFVFAPMVHWPEVMMTYESTEKILFSADAFGKFGARDTDEDWACEARRYYFGIVGKYGAQVQALLKKAAGLDIQTICPLHGPVLNENLDFYRNLYQTWSAYEPEDKGVFIAYTSVYGNTKKAAELLAQMLVDKGCEKVAITDLARDDIAE
;
A
#
# COMPACT_ATOMS: atom_id res chain seq x y z
N THR A 1 21.17 -2.55 5.82
CA THR A 1 20.50 -1.97 7.03
C THR A 1 21.52 -1.44 8.01
N PHE A 2 22.51 -2.22 8.46
CA PHE A 2 23.50 -1.77 9.45
C PHE A 2 24.24 -0.51 9.01
N THR A 3 24.73 -0.45 7.78
CA THR A 3 25.39 0.74 7.22
C THR A 3 24.54 2.01 7.32
N MET A 4 23.21 1.88 7.15
CA MET A 4 22.31 3.02 7.31
C MET A 4 22.09 3.39 8.78
N ILE A 5 21.93 2.39 9.63
CA ILE A 5 21.75 2.61 11.08
C ILE A 5 22.97 3.35 11.66
N GLU A 6 24.17 2.93 11.32
CA GLU A 6 25.44 3.52 11.78
C GLU A 6 25.60 5.00 11.37
N GLN A 7 25.03 5.41 10.23
CA GLN A 7 25.06 6.81 9.80
C GLN A 7 24.16 7.71 10.64
N PHE A 8 23.04 7.18 11.15
CA PHE A 8 22.09 7.95 11.95
C PHE A 8 22.31 7.80 13.46
N PHE A 9 22.90 6.67 13.88
CA PHE A 9 23.07 6.28 15.29
C PHE A 9 24.46 5.70 15.52
N PRO A 10 25.52 6.53 15.43
CA PRO A 10 26.91 6.08 15.59
C PRO A 10 27.20 5.48 16.98
N GLU A 11 26.41 5.82 18.00
CA GLU A 11 26.51 5.23 19.33
C GLU A 11 26.19 3.74 19.38
N LEU A 12 25.55 3.19 18.35
CA LEU A 12 25.21 1.78 18.25
C LEU A 12 26.33 0.90 17.68
N ASP A 13 27.48 1.48 17.37
CA ASP A 13 28.63 0.72 16.82
C ASP A 13 29.11 -0.38 17.77
N SER A 14 28.96 -0.18 19.09
CA SER A 14 29.34 -1.15 20.14
C SER A 14 28.26 -2.18 20.46
N VAL A 15 27.06 -2.06 19.88
CA VAL A 15 25.92 -2.97 20.15
C VAL A 15 26.09 -4.23 19.30
N GLU A 16 25.83 -5.40 19.92
CA GLU A 16 25.80 -6.66 19.19
C GLU A 16 24.75 -6.63 18.07
N LYS A 17 25.17 -6.94 16.85
CA LYS A 17 24.35 -6.92 15.64
C LYS A 17 23.92 -8.33 15.30
N VAL A 18 22.62 -8.56 15.27
CA VAL A 18 22.02 -9.84 14.83
C VAL A 18 21.56 -9.67 13.39
N GLU A 19 22.30 -10.28 12.46
CA GLU A 19 21.89 -10.34 11.06
C GLU A 19 20.90 -11.49 10.85
N VAL A 20 19.76 -11.18 10.23
CA VAL A 20 18.70 -12.14 9.97
C VAL A 20 18.49 -12.37 8.48
N LYS A 21 17.94 -13.53 8.11
CA LYS A 21 17.62 -13.92 6.74
C LYS A 21 16.11 -13.98 6.51
N ASP A 22 15.71 -13.95 5.25
CA ASP A 22 14.31 -14.12 4.86
C ASP A 22 13.76 -15.47 5.38
N GLY A 23 12.66 -15.41 6.12
CA GLY A 23 12.02 -16.56 6.74
C GLY A 23 12.70 -17.05 8.04
N GLU A 24 13.80 -16.44 8.47
CA GLU A 24 14.44 -16.80 9.74
C GLU A 24 13.59 -16.41 10.93
N THR A 25 13.70 -17.19 11.99
CA THR A 25 12.98 -16.96 13.24
C THR A 25 13.93 -16.68 14.39
N LEU A 26 13.66 -15.61 15.15
CA LEU A 26 14.35 -15.27 16.39
C LEU A 26 13.44 -15.59 17.57
N ASP A 27 13.91 -16.45 18.47
CA ASP A 27 13.20 -16.82 19.69
C ASP A 27 13.62 -15.86 20.83
N LEU A 28 12.63 -15.13 21.37
CA LEU A 28 12.81 -14.22 22.50
C LEU A 28 12.32 -14.82 23.83
N GLY A 29 12.07 -16.13 23.85
CA GLY A 29 11.52 -16.85 25.00
C GLY A 29 10.00 -16.86 25.01
N SER A 30 9.34 -15.78 25.40
CA SER A 30 7.87 -15.68 25.40
C SER A 30 7.28 -15.39 24.02
N HIS A 31 8.05 -14.81 23.11
CA HIS A 31 7.65 -14.41 21.75
C HIS A 31 8.62 -14.95 20.71
N LYS A 32 8.11 -15.15 19.49
CA LYS A 32 8.91 -15.57 18.33
C LYS A 32 8.67 -14.64 17.17
N LEU A 33 9.77 -14.09 16.65
CA LEU A 33 9.77 -13.18 15.51
C LEU A 33 10.21 -13.95 14.26
N THR A 34 9.42 -13.87 13.19
CA THR A 34 9.79 -14.36 11.86
C THR A 34 9.96 -13.17 10.93
N PHE A 35 11.08 -13.13 10.21
CA PHE A 35 11.41 -12.01 9.34
C PHE A 35 11.01 -12.32 7.90
N VAL A 36 10.23 -11.43 7.30
CA VAL A 36 9.73 -11.55 5.92
C VAL A 36 10.30 -10.41 5.10
N PHE A 37 11.25 -10.71 4.23
CA PHE A 37 11.85 -9.69 3.39
C PHE A 37 10.89 -9.27 2.28
N ALA A 38 10.72 -7.96 2.17
CA ALA A 38 9.82 -7.29 1.24
C ALA A 38 10.57 -6.25 0.38
N PRO A 39 11.62 -6.65 -0.36
CA PRO A 39 12.44 -5.72 -1.10
C PRO A 39 11.59 -4.93 -2.10
N MET A 40 11.85 -3.63 -2.19
CA MET A 40 11.12 -2.65 -3.04
C MET A 40 9.65 -2.41 -2.66
N VAL A 41 9.24 -2.80 -1.46
CA VAL A 41 7.92 -2.45 -0.93
C VAL A 41 8.08 -1.50 0.28
N HIS A 42 8.50 -0.18 0.18
CA HIS A 42 8.91 0.34 -1.16
C HIS A 42 10.43 0.55 -1.28
N TRP A 43 11.21 0.37 -0.22
CA TRP A 43 12.67 0.47 -0.20
C TRP A 43 13.34 -0.88 -0.50
N PRO A 44 14.57 -0.89 -1.02
CA PRO A 44 15.29 -2.14 -1.34
C PRO A 44 15.46 -3.09 -0.16
N GLU A 45 15.61 -2.54 1.05
CA GLU A 45 15.92 -3.28 2.28
C GLU A 45 14.73 -3.52 3.20
N VAL A 46 13.50 -3.28 2.74
CA VAL A 46 12.31 -3.45 3.59
C VAL A 46 12.18 -4.88 4.08
N MET A 47 11.94 -5.00 5.36
CA MET A 47 11.68 -6.23 6.07
C MET A 47 10.45 -6.04 6.97
N MET A 48 9.52 -6.97 6.89
CA MET A 48 8.42 -7.10 7.82
C MET A 48 8.80 -8.07 8.92
N THR A 49 8.19 -7.91 10.08
CA THR A 49 8.39 -8.83 11.21
C THR A 49 7.03 -9.40 11.63
N TYR A 50 6.93 -10.72 11.61
CA TYR A 50 5.75 -11.42 12.11
C TYR A 50 6.03 -11.98 13.50
N GLU A 51 5.24 -11.55 14.47
CA GLU A 51 5.26 -12.10 15.82
C GLU A 51 4.20 -13.22 15.91
N SER A 52 4.62 -14.46 16.13
CA SER A 52 3.77 -15.64 15.96
C SER A 52 2.95 -16.00 17.20
N THR A 53 3.28 -15.47 18.37
CA THR A 53 2.57 -15.76 19.65
C THR A 53 1.23 -15.02 19.71
N GLU A 54 1.25 -13.73 19.41
CA GLU A 54 0.06 -12.86 19.37
C GLU A 54 -0.44 -12.63 17.93
N LYS A 55 0.24 -13.21 16.91
CA LYS A 55 -0.14 -13.17 15.50
C LYS A 55 -0.16 -11.76 14.92
N ILE A 56 0.84 -10.97 15.28
CA ILE A 56 0.99 -9.57 14.87
C ILE A 56 1.98 -9.48 13.72
N LEU A 57 1.57 -8.81 12.65
CA LEU A 57 2.46 -8.41 11.55
C LEU A 57 2.85 -6.94 11.69
N PHE A 58 4.12 -6.66 11.93
CA PHE A 58 4.71 -5.34 11.78
C PHE A 58 5.09 -5.17 10.31
N SER A 59 4.24 -4.50 9.57
CA SER A 59 4.23 -4.54 8.10
C SER A 59 5.10 -3.48 7.43
N ALA A 60 5.95 -2.76 8.17
CA ALA A 60 6.63 -1.57 7.68
C ALA A 60 5.61 -0.60 7.07
N ASP A 61 5.81 -0.14 5.85
CA ASP A 61 4.89 0.81 5.20
C ASP A 61 3.68 0.14 4.54
N ALA A 62 3.70 -1.18 4.37
CA ALA A 62 2.58 -1.87 3.76
C ALA A 62 1.32 -1.80 4.65
N PHE A 63 0.16 -1.66 4.00
CA PHE A 63 -1.14 -1.42 4.64
C PHE A 63 -1.24 -0.06 5.36
N GLY A 64 -0.27 0.83 5.16
CA GLY A 64 -0.31 2.20 5.65
C GLY A 64 -1.25 3.09 4.84
N LYS A 65 -1.55 4.26 5.40
CA LYS A 65 -2.32 5.32 4.72
C LYS A 65 -1.71 6.69 5.02
N PHE A 66 -2.03 7.67 4.19
CA PHE A 66 -1.80 9.07 4.52
C PHE A 66 -2.79 9.57 5.59
N GLY A 67 -2.57 10.79 6.06
CA GLY A 67 -3.42 11.47 7.01
C GLY A 67 -3.04 11.29 8.47
N ALA A 68 -3.61 12.12 9.32
CA ALA A 68 -3.42 12.07 10.75
C ALA A 68 -4.23 10.92 11.37
N ARG A 69 -3.83 10.45 12.55
CA ARG A 69 -4.49 9.32 13.22
C ARG A 69 -5.82 9.69 13.88
N ASP A 70 -6.03 10.98 14.10
CA ASP A 70 -7.20 11.57 14.76
C ASP A 70 -8.23 12.15 13.78
N THR A 71 -8.06 11.88 12.48
CA THR A 71 -9.02 12.25 11.44
C THR A 71 -9.93 11.07 11.08
N ASP A 72 -11.21 11.34 10.92
CA ASP A 72 -12.21 10.36 10.43
C ASP A 72 -12.18 10.34 8.90
N GLU A 73 -11.16 9.68 8.35
CA GLU A 73 -10.96 9.54 6.92
C GLU A 73 -11.15 8.07 6.50
N ASP A 74 -11.73 7.86 5.32
CA ASP A 74 -11.83 6.52 4.75
C ASP A 74 -10.43 5.94 4.51
N TRP A 75 -10.18 4.80 5.17
CA TRP A 75 -8.89 4.13 5.05
C TRP A 75 -8.56 3.78 3.59
N ALA A 76 -9.55 3.28 2.83
CA ALA A 76 -9.32 2.79 1.48
C ALA A 76 -8.92 3.92 0.53
N CYS A 77 -9.50 5.10 0.66
CA CYS A 77 -9.17 6.28 -0.13
C CYS A 77 -7.70 6.70 0.09
N GLU A 78 -7.33 6.94 1.35
CA GLU A 78 -6.00 7.41 1.70
C GLU A 78 -4.91 6.34 1.54
N ALA A 79 -5.23 5.05 1.77
CA ALA A 79 -4.33 3.95 1.51
C ALA A 79 -4.10 3.72 0.01
N ARG A 80 -5.12 3.90 -0.83
CA ARG A 80 -5.00 3.83 -2.30
C ARG A 80 -4.09 4.93 -2.81
N ARG A 81 -4.29 6.15 -2.33
CA ARG A 81 -3.43 7.31 -2.64
C ARG A 81 -1.98 7.06 -2.23
N TYR A 82 -1.75 6.57 -1.01
CA TYR A 82 -0.43 6.17 -0.53
C TYR A 82 0.18 5.08 -1.41
N TYR A 83 -0.58 4.01 -1.67
CA TYR A 83 -0.12 2.87 -2.45
C TYR A 83 0.31 3.28 -3.86
N PHE A 84 -0.55 3.93 -4.64
CA PHE A 84 -0.26 4.29 -6.02
C PHE A 84 0.80 5.38 -6.13
N GLY A 85 0.86 6.30 -5.19
CA GLY A 85 1.88 7.35 -5.14
C GLY A 85 3.29 6.83 -4.88
N ILE A 86 3.44 5.76 -4.12
CA ILE A 86 4.74 5.29 -3.61
C ILE A 86 5.07 3.87 -4.07
N VAL A 87 4.14 2.93 -3.91
CA VAL A 87 4.36 1.48 -4.08
C VAL A 87 3.89 0.98 -5.44
N GLY A 88 2.96 1.66 -6.10
CA GLY A 88 2.22 1.16 -7.26
C GLY A 88 3.06 0.61 -8.41
N LYS A 89 4.26 1.16 -8.65
CA LYS A 89 5.18 0.65 -9.67
C LYS A 89 5.81 -0.72 -9.33
N TYR A 90 5.66 -1.19 -8.10
CA TYR A 90 6.25 -2.42 -7.59
C TYR A 90 5.19 -3.54 -7.39
N GLY A 91 4.13 -3.55 -8.19
CA GLY A 91 3.03 -4.52 -8.05
C GLY A 91 3.49 -5.97 -7.99
N ALA A 92 4.46 -6.36 -8.83
CA ALA A 92 5.00 -7.74 -8.81
C ALA A 92 5.67 -8.10 -7.48
N GLN A 93 6.38 -7.16 -6.84
CA GLN A 93 7.01 -7.35 -5.55
C GLN A 93 5.95 -7.47 -4.43
N VAL A 94 4.91 -6.65 -4.50
CA VAL A 94 3.76 -6.74 -3.58
C VAL A 94 3.04 -8.07 -3.72
N GLN A 95 2.81 -8.55 -4.95
CA GLN A 95 2.22 -9.88 -5.18
C GLN A 95 3.08 -11.01 -4.59
N ALA A 96 4.40 -10.94 -4.76
CA ALA A 96 5.32 -11.91 -4.16
C ALA A 96 5.27 -11.87 -2.62
N LEU A 97 5.18 -10.67 -2.04
CA LEU A 97 5.05 -10.48 -0.60
C LEU A 97 3.72 -11.05 -0.07
N LEU A 98 2.60 -10.73 -0.70
CA LEU A 98 1.28 -11.25 -0.31
C LEU A 98 1.26 -12.78 -0.34
N LYS A 99 1.91 -13.38 -1.35
CA LYS A 99 2.05 -14.84 -1.44
C LYS A 99 2.88 -15.42 -0.29
N LYS A 100 3.98 -14.76 0.11
CA LYS A 100 4.76 -15.18 1.29
C LYS A 100 3.94 -15.08 2.57
N ALA A 101 3.22 -13.97 2.75
CA ALA A 101 2.41 -13.71 3.93
C ALA A 101 1.14 -14.59 4.03
N ALA A 102 0.68 -15.18 2.93
CA ALA A 102 -0.53 -16.01 2.91
C ALA A 102 -0.45 -17.26 3.80
N GLY A 103 0.75 -17.72 4.13
CA GLY A 103 0.97 -18.85 5.06
C GLY A 103 1.01 -18.45 6.54
N LEU A 104 0.92 -17.16 6.87
CA LEU A 104 0.98 -16.64 8.22
C LEU A 104 -0.44 -16.43 8.77
N ASP A 105 -0.64 -16.85 10.02
CA ASP A 105 -1.92 -16.64 10.74
C ASP A 105 -1.91 -15.23 11.37
N ILE A 106 -2.17 -14.21 10.54
CA ILE A 106 -2.13 -12.81 10.95
C ILE A 106 -3.49 -12.39 11.47
N GLN A 107 -3.53 -11.86 12.70
CA GLN A 107 -4.74 -11.32 13.35
C GLN A 107 -4.66 -9.80 13.55
N THR A 108 -3.47 -9.24 13.52
CA THR A 108 -3.26 -7.80 13.64
C THR A 108 -2.16 -7.35 12.70
N ILE A 109 -2.37 -6.23 12.02
CA ILE A 109 -1.36 -5.58 11.19
C ILE A 109 -1.04 -4.22 11.81
N CYS A 110 0.25 -3.99 12.05
CA CYS A 110 0.79 -2.74 12.59
C CYS A 110 1.65 -2.06 11.54
N PRO A 111 1.10 -1.16 10.71
CA PRO A 111 1.89 -0.39 9.75
C PRO A 111 2.62 0.76 10.45
N LEU A 112 3.67 1.28 9.82
CA LEU A 112 4.39 2.46 10.31
C LEU A 112 3.57 3.75 10.15
N HIS A 113 2.63 3.77 9.21
CA HIS A 113 1.74 4.89 8.91
C HIS A 113 0.28 4.47 9.01
N GLY A 114 -0.54 5.26 9.71
CA GLY A 114 -1.97 4.99 9.84
C GLY A 114 -2.34 4.15 11.08
N PRO A 115 -3.55 3.60 11.12
CA PRO A 115 -4.07 2.87 12.27
C PRO A 115 -3.54 1.43 12.33
N VAL A 116 -3.64 0.83 13.52
CA VAL A 116 -3.54 -0.62 13.69
C VAL A 116 -4.79 -1.26 13.08
N LEU A 117 -4.61 -2.32 12.30
CA LEU A 117 -5.68 -3.05 11.64
C LEU A 117 -5.83 -4.42 12.32
N ASN A 118 -6.96 -4.66 12.96
CA ASN A 118 -7.24 -5.89 13.71
C ASN A 118 -8.65 -6.45 13.45
N GLU A 119 -9.40 -5.81 12.55
CA GLU A 119 -10.72 -6.25 12.13
C GLU A 119 -10.77 -6.34 10.61
N ASN A 120 -11.54 -7.29 10.07
CA ASN A 120 -11.77 -7.44 8.63
C ASN A 120 -10.49 -7.40 7.77
N LEU A 121 -9.43 -8.09 8.18
CA LEU A 121 -8.12 -8.05 7.50
C LEU A 121 -8.18 -8.49 6.04
N ASP A 122 -9.17 -9.31 5.66
CA ASP A 122 -9.39 -9.71 4.27
C ASP A 122 -9.73 -8.53 3.37
N PHE A 123 -10.44 -7.51 3.87
CA PHE A 123 -10.73 -6.29 3.13
C PHE A 123 -9.44 -5.60 2.68
N TYR A 124 -8.50 -5.38 3.60
CA TYR A 124 -7.22 -4.73 3.31
C TYR A 124 -6.35 -5.56 2.38
N ARG A 125 -6.29 -6.87 2.60
CA ARG A 125 -5.52 -7.80 1.76
C ARG A 125 -6.06 -7.87 0.33
N ASN A 126 -7.38 -7.89 0.17
CA ASN A 126 -8.02 -7.93 -1.14
C ASN A 126 -7.77 -6.66 -1.95
N LEU A 127 -7.81 -5.48 -1.31
CA LEU A 127 -7.46 -4.22 -1.98
C LEU A 127 -6.00 -4.23 -2.44
N TYR A 128 -5.06 -4.63 -1.59
CA TYR A 128 -3.66 -4.75 -1.98
C TYR A 128 -3.45 -5.78 -3.10
N GLN A 129 -4.20 -6.88 -3.09
CA GLN A 129 -4.20 -7.86 -4.17
C GLN A 129 -4.66 -7.24 -5.51
N THR A 130 -5.77 -6.52 -5.50
CA THR A 130 -6.35 -5.84 -6.67
C THR A 130 -5.39 -4.77 -7.20
N TRP A 131 -4.90 -3.89 -6.32
CA TRP A 131 -4.01 -2.81 -6.72
C TRP A 131 -2.68 -3.33 -7.29
N SER A 132 -2.09 -4.34 -6.68
CA SER A 132 -0.81 -4.89 -7.10
C SER A 132 -0.90 -5.78 -8.35
N ALA A 133 -2.07 -6.30 -8.66
CA ALA A 133 -2.36 -6.97 -9.92
C ALA A 133 -2.70 -5.99 -11.05
N TYR A 134 -2.81 -4.69 -10.76
CA TYR A 134 -3.30 -3.67 -11.69
C TYR A 134 -4.71 -3.95 -12.20
N GLU A 135 -5.52 -4.59 -11.37
CA GLU A 135 -6.92 -4.84 -11.68
C GLU A 135 -7.78 -3.63 -11.27
N PRO A 136 -8.80 -3.28 -12.04
CA PRO A 136 -9.70 -2.20 -11.67
C PRO A 136 -10.61 -2.63 -10.49
N GLU A 137 -10.81 -1.75 -9.52
CA GLU A 137 -11.77 -1.97 -8.43
C GLU A 137 -13.21 -1.92 -8.93
N ASP A 138 -13.47 -1.11 -9.96
CA ASP A 138 -14.78 -0.88 -10.54
C ASP A 138 -14.76 -1.08 -12.06
N LYS A 139 -15.90 -1.53 -12.60
CA LYS A 139 -16.13 -1.54 -14.03
C LYS A 139 -16.59 -0.15 -14.47
N GLY A 140 -15.70 0.59 -15.10
CA GLY A 140 -16.02 1.95 -15.54
C GLY A 140 -15.03 2.48 -16.55
N VAL A 141 -15.24 3.72 -16.97
CA VAL A 141 -14.34 4.48 -17.85
C VAL A 141 -13.95 5.77 -17.15
N PHE A 142 -12.63 5.99 -17.05
CA PHE A 142 -12.08 7.24 -16.57
C PHE A 142 -11.53 8.04 -17.76
N ILE A 143 -11.99 9.28 -17.90
CA ILE A 143 -11.58 10.20 -18.97
C ILE A 143 -10.77 11.33 -18.36
N ALA A 144 -9.45 11.22 -18.43
CA ALA A 144 -8.55 12.28 -18.02
C ALA A 144 -8.26 13.21 -19.20
N TYR A 145 -8.42 14.51 -19.02
CA TYR A 145 -8.16 15.50 -20.05
C TYR A 145 -7.52 16.78 -19.48
N THR A 146 -7.03 17.62 -20.36
CA THR A 146 -6.72 19.03 -20.08
C THR A 146 -7.17 19.87 -21.26
N SER A 147 -7.63 21.10 -21.00
CA SER A 147 -8.17 21.95 -22.05
C SER A 147 -7.89 23.42 -21.80
N VAL A 148 -7.16 24.06 -22.72
CA VAL A 148 -6.84 25.51 -22.66
C VAL A 148 -8.03 26.33 -23.11
N TYR A 149 -8.61 26.01 -24.29
CA TYR A 149 -9.68 26.76 -24.93
C TYR A 149 -11.07 26.11 -24.82
N GLY A 150 -11.20 25.04 -24.06
CA GLY A 150 -12.46 24.34 -23.85
C GLY A 150 -12.88 23.34 -24.93
N ASN A 151 -12.15 23.22 -26.06
CA ASN A 151 -12.52 22.29 -27.13
C ASN A 151 -12.33 20.82 -26.71
N THR A 152 -11.20 20.49 -26.09
CA THR A 152 -10.96 19.14 -25.54
C THR A 152 -11.93 18.81 -24.42
N LYS A 153 -12.28 19.78 -23.56
CA LYS A 153 -13.32 19.63 -22.54
C LYS A 153 -14.66 19.20 -23.16
N LYS A 154 -15.14 19.93 -24.18
CA LYS A 154 -16.40 19.59 -24.87
C LYS A 154 -16.35 18.20 -25.50
N ALA A 155 -15.22 17.80 -26.08
CA ALA A 155 -15.07 16.47 -26.65
C ALA A 155 -15.10 15.36 -25.56
N ALA A 156 -14.43 15.59 -24.41
CA ALA A 156 -14.45 14.67 -23.28
C ALA A 156 -15.85 14.54 -22.68
N GLU A 157 -16.58 15.65 -22.49
CA GLU A 157 -17.97 15.67 -22.02
C GLU A 157 -18.90 14.91 -22.97
N LEU A 158 -18.74 15.13 -24.30
CA LEU A 158 -19.53 14.38 -25.29
C LEU A 158 -19.22 12.88 -25.26
N LEU A 159 -17.95 12.51 -25.16
CA LEU A 159 -17.55 11.10 -25.04
C LEU A 159 -18.15 10.47 -23.78
N ALA A 160 -18.08 11.16 -22.64
CA ALA A 160 -18.68 10.68 -21.38
C ALA A 160 -20.18 10.43 -21.55
N GLN A 161 -20.93 11.38 -22.14
CA GLN A 161 -22.35 11.21 -22.41
C GLN A 161 -22.63 10.02 -23.35
N MET A 162 -21.85 9.87 -24.42
CA MET A 162 -22.01 8.73 -25.34
C MET A 162 -21.76 7.38 -24.67
N LEU A 163 -20.84 7.31 -23.70
CA LEU A 163 -20.59 6.10 -22.93
C LEU A 163 -21.77 5.76 -22.02
N VAL A 164 -22.30 6.75 -21.32
CA VAL A 164 -23.52 6.59 -20.48
C VAL A 164 -24.69 6.13 -21.35
N ASP A 165 -24.94 6.77 -22.50
CA ASP A 165 -26.02 6.41 -23.43
C ASP A 165 -25.88 4.96 -23.97
N LYS A 166 -24.65 4.45 -24.02
CA LYS A 166 -24.36 3.06 -24.40
C LYS A 166 -24.42 2.06 -23.23
N GLY A 167 -24.79 2.53 -22.04
CA GLY A 167 -24.95 1.67 -20.86
C GLY A 167 -23.70 1.46 -20.03
N CYS A 168 -22.68 2.36 -20.14
CA CYS A 168 -21.58 2.35 -19.20
C CYS A 168 -22.07 2.84 -17.84
N GLU A 169 -22.02 1.96 -16.83
CA GLU A 169 -22.59 2.24 -15.50
C GLU A 169 -21.81 3.29 -14.72
N LYS A 170 -20.50 3.39 -14.96
CA LYS A 170 -19.60 4.29 -14.23
C LYS A 170 -18.71 5.04 -15.22
N VAL A 171 -18.90 6.35 -15.34
CA VAL A 171 -18.05 7.23 -16.14
C VAL A 171 -17.59 8.38 -15.28
N ALA A 172 -16.27 8.52 -15.11
CA ALA A 172 -15.65 9.65 -14.43
C ALA A 172 -14.88 10.50 -15.45
N ILE A 173 -14.89 11.81 -15.25
CA ILE A 173 -14.23 12.77 -16.12
C ILE A 173 -13.47 13.80 -15.26
N THR A 174 -12.19 14.03 -15.55
CA THR A 174 -11.35 14.89 -14.74
C THR A 174 -10.47 15.78 -15.60
N ASP A 175 -10.43 17.09 -15.29
CA ASP A 175 -9.51 18.05 -15.87
C ASP A 175 -8.20 18.07 -15.06
N LEU A 176 -7.17 17.38 -15.54
CA LEU A 176 -5.87 17.26 -14.86
C LEU A 176 -5.17 18.60 -14.53
N ALA A 177 -5.63 19.71 -15.13
CA ALA A 177 -5.08 21.04 -14.87
C ALA A 177 -5.85 21.81 -13.77
N ARG A 178 -7.01 21.31 -13.30
CA ARG A 178 -7.92 22.06 -12.43
C ARG A 178 -8.46 21.26 -11.26
N ASP A 179 -8.71 19.98 -11.50
CA ASP A 179 -9.32 19.10 -10.49
C ASP A 179 -8.25 18.44 -9.64
N ASP A 180 -8.59 18.10 -8.40
CA ASP A 180 -7.74 17.25 -7.58
C ASP A 180 -7.83 15.81 -8.10
N ILE A 181 -6.71 15.28 -8.57
CA ILE A 181 -6.63 13.91 -9.10
C ILE A 181 -6.43 12.84 -8.01
N ALA A 182 -6.34 13.30 -6.76
CA ALA A 182 -6.19 12.40 -5.62
C ALA A 182 -7.53 11.97 -5.01
N GLU A 183 -8.62 12.62 -5.42
CA GLU A 183 -10.00 12.20 -5.13
C GLU A 183 -10.52 11.26 -6.21
#